data_c386048344567728b9b4e0424a4ab6f9
#
_entry.id   c386048344567728b9b4e0424a4ab6f9
#
_cell.length_a   1.000
_cell.length_b   1.000
_cell.length_c   1.000
_cell.angle_alpha   90.00
_cell.angle_beta   90.00
_cell.angle_gamma   90.00
#
_symmetry.space_group_name_H-M   'P 1'
#
loop_
_entity.id
_entity.type
_entity.pdbx_description
1 polymer ?
#
loop_
_entity_poly.entity_id
_entity_poly.type
_entity_poly.pdbx_seq_one_letter_code
_entity_poly.pdbx_strand_id
1 'polypeptide(L)'
;VTTAMITRYCIDGGLEPEQAYRLSDFYVLKMDSCTTIRQVADLHHEMAKDFTGKMILQKKASILSKPVTQCVDYIYSHIKERITIADLAAYTNLSESYLSRLFKQNLGVSISDYIREKKIEKATHLLKYSDKPIIDIAAYLSFSSQSHFIQIFEGYTGLTPKKYRDKYYKSMW
;
A
#
# COMPACT_ATOMS: atom_id res chain seq x y z
N VAL A 1 7.30 -18.97 20.45
CA VAL A 1 8.15 -18.06 21.27
C VAL A 1 8.55 -16.84 20.44
N THR A 2 9.20 -16.98 19.28
CA THR A 2 9.71 -15.85 18.47
C THR A 2 8.61 -14.87 18.06
N THR A 3 7.45 -15.36 17.60
CA THR A 3 6.32 -14.53 17.18
C THR A 3 5.83 -13.64 18.33
N ALA A 4 5.64 -14.23 19.51
CA ALA A 4 5.20 -13.50 20.71
C ALA A 4 6.20 -12.40 21.14
N MET A 5 7.50 -12.68 21.02
CA MET A 5 8.54 -11.69 21.34
C MET A 5 8.53 -10.53 20.36
N ILE A 6 8.47 -10.81 19.05
CA ILE A 6 8.40 -9.76 18.01
C ILE A 6 7.15 -8.90 18.21
N THR A 7 5.99 -9.53 18.43
CA THR A 7 4.72 -8.83 18.69
C THR A 7 4.86 -7.86 19.87
N ARG A 8 5.41 -8.33 20.98
CA ARG A 8 5.59 -7.52 22.19
C ARG A 8 6.55 -6.35 21.95
N TYR A 9 7.71 -6.59 21.34
CA TYR A 9 8.66 -5.51 21.02
C TYR A 9 8.08 -4.48 20.05
N CYS A 10 7.25 -4.91 19.10
CA CYS A 10 6.61 -3.98 18.17
C CYS A 10 5.52 -3.14 18.86
N ILE A 11 4.76 -3.72 19.81
CA ILE A 11 3.81 -2.96 20.65
C ILE A 11 4.55 -1.96 21.51
N ASP A 12 5.60 -2.37 22.20
CA ASP A 12 6.44 -1.49 23.02
C ASP A 12 7.09 -0.38 22.18
N GLY A 13 7.37 -0.65 20.90
CA GLY A 13 7.87 0.32 19.91
C GLY A 13 6.79 1.20 19.27
N GLY A 14 5.52 1.09 19.71
CA GLY A 14 4.42 1.96 19.30
C GLY A 14 3.48 1.38 18.24
N LEU A 15 3.61 0.11 17.85
CA LEU A 15 2.62 -0.54 16.99
C LEU A 15 1.34 -0.76 17.79
N GLU A 16 0.20 -0.44 17.15
CA GLU A 16 -1.10 -0.63 17.76
C GLU A 16 -1.33 -2.10 18.15
N PRO A 17 -1.72 -2.40 19.40
CA PRO A 17 -1.83 -3.77 19.89
C PRO A 17 -2.72 -4.66 19.04
N GLU A 18 -3.88 -4.16 18.60
CA GLU A 18 -4.80 -4.93 17.75
C GLU A 18 -4.16 -5.34 16.42
N GLN A 19 -3.42 -4.42 15.77
CA GLN A 19 -2.71 -4.73 14.53
C GLN A 19 -1.57 -5.73 14.76
N ALA A 20 -0.84 -5.58 15.85
CA ALA A 20 0.25 -6.48 16.20
C ALA A 20 -0.25 -7.90 16.48
N TYR A 21 -1.35 -8.05 17.24
CA TYR A 21 -1.94 -9.37 17.52
C TYR A 21 -2.54 -10.01 16.28
N ARG A 22 -3.26 -9.28 15.44
CA ARG A 22 -3.77 -9.82 14.15
C ARG A 22 -2.65 -10.37 13.26
N LEU A 23 -1.54 -9.65 13.20
CA LEU A 23 -0.37 -10.09 12.42
C LEU A 23 0.30 -11.32 13.05
N SER A 24 0.38 -11.35 14.37
CA SER A 24 0.87 -12.49 15.14
C SER A 24 0.05 -13.75 14.87
N ASP A 25 -1.28 -13.66 14.99
CA ASP A 25 -2.20 -14.77 14.77
C ASP A 25 -2.11 -15.31 13.34
N PHE A 26 -2.04 -14.42 12.35
CA PHE A 26 -1.82 -14.80 10.95
C PHE A 26 -0.54 -15.64 10.79
N TYR A 27 0.58 -15.22 11.37
CA TYR A 27 1.84 -15.97 11.25
C TYR A 27 1.88 -17.24 12.09
N VAL A 28 1.22 -17.28 13.24
CA VAL A 28 1.06 -18.51 14.03
C VAL A 28 0.29 -19.57 13.24
N LEU A 29 -0.86 -19.21 12.66
CA LEU A 29 -1.65 -20.13 11.84
C LEU A 29 -0.88 -20.60 10.58
N LYS A 30 -0.14 -19.70 9.94
CA LYS A 30 0.67 -20.03 8.77
C LYS A 30 1.85 -20.96 9.13
N MET A 31 2.38 -20.83 10.35
CA MET A 31 3.47 -21.65 10.86
C MET A 31 3.05 -23.11 11.10
N ASP A 32 1.81 -23.35 11.50
CA ASP A 32 1.26 -24.68 11.70
C ASP A 32 1.21 -25.50 10.40
N SER A 33 1.21 -24.86 9.25
CA SER A 33 1.27 -25.51 7.93
C SER A 33 2.69 -25.81 7.43
N CYS A 34 3.73 -25.36 8.14
CA CYS A 34 5.12 -25.59 7.76
C CYS A 34 5.55 -27.02 8.13
N THR A 35 6.12 -27.74 7.16
CA THR A 35 6.60 -29.11 7.34
C THR A 35 8.13 -29.24 7.37
N THR A 36 8.85 -28.16 7.02
CA THR A 36 10.31 -28.14 6.98
C THR A 36 10.90 -26.95 7.72
N ILE A 37 12.12 -27.12 8.25
CA ILE A 37 12.87 -26.03 8.91
C ILE A 37 13.07 -24.84 7.97
N ARG A 38 13.28 -25.08 6.68
CA ARG A 38 13.47 -24.05 5.68
C ARG A 38 12.20 -23.19 5.52
N GLN A 39 11.02 -23.82 5.44
CA GLN A 39 9.74 -23.10 5.39
C GLN A 39 9.53 -22.22 6.64
N VAL A 40 9.89 -22.74 7.82
CA VAL A 40 9.81 -21.97 9.07
C VAL A 40 10.76 -20.77 9.03
N ALA A 41 11.99 -20.94 8.54
CA ALA A 41 12.96 -19.86 8.44
C ALA A 41 12.52 -18.77 7.45
N ASP A 42 12.02 -19.17 6.27
CA ASP A 42 11.49 -18.24 5.26
C ASP A 42 10.27 -17.47 5.80
N LEU A 43 9.39 -18.15 6.54
CA LEU A 43 8.23 -17.55 7.16
C LEU A 43 8.60 -16.56 8.28
N HIS A 44 9.60 -16.88 9.08
CA HIS A 44 10.15 -15.95 10.09
C HIS A 44 10.72 -14.69 9.43
N HIS A 45 11.38 -14.83 8.28
CA HIS A 45 11.92 -13.68 7.55
C HIS A 45 10.80 -12.80 6.96
N GLU A 46 9.76 -13.43 6.40
CA GLU A 46 8.55 -12.74 5.92
C GLU A 46 7.86 -11.99 7.07
N MET A 47 7.66 -12.64 8.20
CA MET A 47 7.09 -12.05 9.41
C MET A 47 7.88 -10.84 9.89
N ALA A 48 9.21 -10.94 9.98
CA ALA A 48 10.06 -9.83 10.41
C ALA A 48 9.95 -8.63 9.47
N LYS A 49 9.88 -8.86 8.15
CA LYS A 49 9.65 -7.79 7.16
C LYS A 49 8.31 -7.10 7.35
N ASP A 50 7.25 -7.87 7.57
CA ASP A 50 5.90 -7.32 7.73
C ASP A 50 5.76 -6.50 8.99
N PHE A 51 6.27 -6.99 10.12
CA PHE A 51 6.30 -6.23 11.38
C PHE A 51 7.12 -4.94 11.22
N THR A 52 8.31 -5.03 10.63
CA THR A 52 9.18 -3.86 10.39
C THR A 52 8.50 -2.87 9.46
N GLY A 53 7.86 -3.33 8.39
CA GLY A 53 7.10 -2.49 7.46
C GLY A 53 5.98 -1.72 8.16
N LYS A 54 5.22 -2.40 9.02
CA LYS A 54 4.15 -1.75 9.81
C LYS A 54 4.71 -0.74 10.82
N MET A 55 5.82 -1.06 11.49
CA MET A 55 6.50 -0.12 12.39
C MET A 55 6.97 1.14 11.67
N ILE A 56 7.56 1.00 10.48
CA ILE A 56 7.99 2.14 9.66
C ILE A 56 6.80 3.00 9.25
N LEU A 57 5.70 2.38 8.82
CA LEU A 57 4.47 3.09 8.45
C LEU A 57 3.87 3.84 9.64
N GLN A 58 3.81 3.19 10.81
CA GLN A 58 3.32 3.80 12.04
C GLN A 58 4.20 4.96 12.50
N LYS A 59 5.52 4.80 12.46
CA LYS A 59 6.47 5.85 12.79
C LYS A 59 6.37 7.04 11.81
N LYS A 60 6.15 6.77 10.52
CA LYS A 60 5.84 7.81 9.53
C LYS A 60 4.51 8.48 9.82
N ALA A 61 3.47 7.73 10.18
CA ALA A 61 2.17 8.29 10.55
C ALA A 61 2.23 9.17 11.80
N SER A 62 3.06 8.83 12.79
CA SER A 62 3.29 9.69 13.97
C SER A 62 4.08 10.98 13.67
N ILE A 63 4.79 11.01 12.54
CA ILE A 63 5.55 12.18 12.06
C ILE A 63 4.70 13.04 11.12
N LEU A 64 3.66 12.46 10.50
CA LEU A 64 2.78 13.19 9.61
C LEU A 64 1.89 14.16 10.39
N SER A 65 1.74 15.36 9.88
CA SER A 65 0.74 16.28 10.41
C SER A 65 -0.66 15.71 10.20
N LYS A 66 -1.57 15.97 11.14
CA LYS A 66 -2.97 15.49 11.09
C LYS A 66 -3.64 15.67 9.71
N PRO A 67 -3.52 16.85 9.03
CA PRO A 67 -4.11 17.01 7.70
C PRO A 67 -3.51 16.05 6.64
N VAL A 68 -2.22 15.77 6.72
CA VAL A 68 -1.58 14.84 5.77
C VAL A 68 -2.04 13.40 6.01
N THR A 69 -2.19 12.99 7.27
CA THR A 69 -2.78 11.68 7.60
C THR A 69 -4.20 11.57 7.04
N GLN A 70 -5.04 12.60 7.24
CA GLN A 70 -6.40 12.65 6.69
C GLN A 70 -6.41 12.53 5.16
N CYS A 71 -5.48 13.19 4.47
CA CYS A 71 -5.35 13.05 3.01
C CYS A 71 -4.99 11.62 2.59
N VAL A 72 -4.05 11.00 3.30
CA VAL A 72 -3.64 9.62 3.03
C VAL A 72 -4.81 8.66 3.20
N ASP A 73 -5.56 8.77 4.30
CA ASP A 73 -6.74 7.94 4.56
C ASP A 73 -7.83 8.15 3.51
N TYR A 74 -8.08 9.41 3.12
CA TYR A 74 -9.02 9.74 2.06
C TYR A 74 -8.61 9.11 0.71
N ILE A 75 -7.33 9.22 0.33
CA ILE A 75 -6.81 8.63 -0.90
C ILE A 75 -7.00 7.12 -0.92
N TYR A 76 -6.71 6.42 0.18
CA TYR A 76 -6.91 4.98 0.25
C TYR A 76 -8.37 4.55 0.16
N SER A 77 -9.27 5.26 0.83
CA SER A 77 -10.71 4.96 0.80
C SER A 77 -11.36 5.26 -0.55
N HIS A 78 -10.85 6.27 -1.29
CA HIS A 78 -11.40 6.72 -2.59
C HIS A 78 -10.52 6.36 -3.78
N ILE A 79 -9.61 5.37 -3.64
CA ILE A 79 -8.61 5.03 -4.67
C ILE A 79 -9.21 4.66 -6.03
N LYS A 80 -10.46 4.22 -6.05
CA LYS A 80 -11.23 3.87 -7.25
C LYS A 80 -11.85 5.07 -7.94
N GLU A 81 -11.82 6.24 -7.31
CA GLU A 81 -12.47 7.45 -7.78
C GLU A 81 -11.45 8.43 -8.39
N ARG A 82 -11.97 9.46 -9.04
CA ARG A 82 -11.14 10.60 -9.44
C ARG A 82 -10.95 11.50 -8.24
N ILE A 83 -9.74 11.49 -7.69
CA ILE A 83 -9.36 12.33 -6.55
C ILE A 83 -8.63 13.56 -7.07
N THR A 84 -9.07 14.76 -6.63
CA THR A 84 -8.42 16.04 -6.95
C THR A 84 -7.81 16.67 -5.70
N ILE A 85 -6.91 17.64 -5.88
CA ILE A 85 -6.35 18.41 -4.77
C ILE A 85 -7.47 19.21 -4.09
N ALA A 86 -8.45 19.70 -4.85
CA ALA A 86 -9.60 20.44 -4.34
C ALA A 86 -10.45 19.58 -3.38
N ASP A 87 -10.66 18.29 -3.70
CA ASP A 87 -11.41 17.38 -2.82
C ASP A 87 -10.70 17.22 -1.47
N LEU A 88 -9.38 17.04 -1.49
CA LEU A 88 -8.56 16.90 -0.28
C LEU A 88 -8.49 18.22 0.53
N ALA A 89 -8.41 19.34 -0.15
CA ALA A 89 -8.42 20.65 0.46
C ALA A 89 -9.75 20.92 1.18
N ALA A 90 -10.87 20.61 0.53
CA ALA A 90 -12.21 20.69 1.13
C ALA A 90 -12.34 19.74 2.34
N TYR A 91 -11.86 18.49 2.20
CA TYR A 91 -11.91 17.50 3.28
C TYR A 91 -11.11 17.89 4.51
N THR A 92 -9.96 18.54 4.32
CA THR A 92 -9.07 18.97 5.41
C THR A 92 -9.34 20.39 5.91
N ASN A 93 -10.26 21.14 5.29
CA ASN A 93 -10.51 22.56 5.52
C ASN A 93 -9.25 23.44 5.37
N LEU A 94 -8.41 23.14 4.38
CA LEU A 94 -7.19 23.87 4.06
C LEU A 94 -7.25 24.40 2.63
N SER A 95 -6.45 25.43 2.33
CA SER A 95 -6.26 25.86 0.94
C SER A 95 -5.41 24.84 0.17
N GLU A 96 -5.68 24.65 -1.13
CA GLU A 96 -4.94 23.74 -2.01
C GLU A 96 -3.43 24.01 -1.99
N SER A 97 -3.04 25.27 -2.03
CA SER A 97 -1.64 25.69 -2.03
C SER A 97 -0.92 25.32 -0.72
N TYR A 98 -1.57 25.54 0.42
CA TYR A 98 -1.02 25.18 1.71
C TYR A 98 -0.94 23.67 1.88
N LEU A 99 -2.01 22.94 1.54
CA LEU A 99 -2.06 21.49 1.61
C LEU A 99 -0.98 20.84 0.73
N SER A 100 -0.82 21.31 -0.51
CA SER A 100 0.20 20.78 -1.44
C SER A 100 1.62 20.93 -0.89
N ARG A 101 1.92 22.11 -0.29
CA ARG A 101 3.22 22.36 0.34
C ARG A 101 3.42 21.46 1.56
N LEU A 102 2.43 21.40 2.44
CA LEU A 102 2.47 20.59 3.66
C LEU A 102 2.64 19.10 3.35
N PHE A 103 1.90 18.58 2.36
CA PHE A 103 1.97 17.20 1.94
C PHE A 103 3.37 16.87 1.38
N LYS A 104 3.91 17.73 0.51
CA LYS A 104 5.26 17.56 -0.04
C LYS A 104 6.35 17.64 1.03
N GLN A 105 6.20 18.52 2.03
CA GLN A 105 7.13 18.60 3.17
C GLN A 105 7.13 17.33 4.03
N ASN A 106 5.95 16.73 4.23
CA ASN A 106 5.80 15.53 5.07
C ASN A 106 6.20 14.24 4.34
N LEU A 107 5.84 14.08 3.06
CA LEU A 107 5.99 12.84 2.31
C LEU A 107 7.06 12.88 1.21
N GLY A 108 7.62 14.06 0.91
CA GLY A 108 8.65 14.23 -0.11
C GLY A 108 8.15 14.22 -1.55
N VAL A 109 6.86 13.89 -1.78
CA VAL A 109 6.24 13.76 -3.10
C VAL A 109 5.01 14.66 -3.22
N SER A 110 4.60 15.01 -4.44
CA SER A 110 3.35 15.75 -4.64
C SER A 110 2.13 14.86 -4.37
N ILE A 111 0.99 15.49 -4.01
CA ILE A 111 -0.29 14.80 -3.84
C ILE A 111 -0.66 14.00 -5.11
N SER A 112 -0.50 14.60 -6.28
CA SER A 112 -0.84 13.96 -7.56
C SER A 112 0.03 12.74 -7.85
N ASP A 113 1.32 12.81 -7.55
CA ASP A 113 2.24 11.68 -7.73
C ASP A 113 1.94 10.57 -6.74
N TYR A 114 1.64 10.94 -5.48
CA TYR A 114 1.24 9.97 -4.47
C TYR A 114 -0.05 9.22 -4.86
N ILE A 115 -1.08 9.93 -5.34
CA ILE A 115 -2.32 9.30 -5.84
C ILE A 115 -2.00 8.34 -7.00
N ARG A 116 -1.18 8.76 -7.97
CA ARG A 116 -0.77 7.89 -9.09
C ARG A 116 -0.04 6.65 -8.63
N GLU A 117 0.94 6.81 -7.74
CA GLU A 117 1.69 5.70 -7.15
C GLU A 117 0.76 4.69 -6.49
N LYS A 118 -0.18 5.13 -5.65
CA LYS A 118 -1.12 4.24 -4.96
C LYS A 118 -2.09 3.54 -5.92
N LYS A 119 -2.52 4.21 -6.97
CA LYS A 119 -3.31 3.59 -8.05
C LYS A 119 -2.50 2.52 -8.80
N ILE A 120 -1.22 2.78 -9.08
CA ILE A 120 -0.34 1.80 -9.72
C ILE A 120 -0.06 0.61 -8.80
N GLU A 121 0.19 0.81 -7.52
CA GLU A 121 0.30 -0.28 -6.53
C GLU A 121 -0.96 -1.17 -6.55
N LYS A 122 -2.15 -0.59 -6.58
CA LYS A 122 -3.40 -1.34 -6.68
C LYS A 122 -3.53 -2.07 -8.01
N ALA A 123 -3.10 -1.44 -9.11
CA ALA A 123 -3.09 -2.06 -10.44
C ALA A 123 -2.14 -3.26 -10.50
N THR A 124 -0.94 -3.17 -9.92
CA THR A 124 0.01 -4.31 -9.86
C THR A 124 -0.59 -5.50 -9.14
N HIS A 125 -1.32 -5.25 -8.04
CA HIS A 125 -2.02 -6.31 -7.33
C HIS A 125 -3.11 -6.96 -8.19
N LEU A 126 -3.94 -6.15 -8.87
CA LEU A 126 -4.98 -6.68 -9.76
C LEU A 126 -4.40 -7.47 -10.93
N LEU A 127 -3.28 -7.02 -11.51
CA LEU A 127 -2.61 -7.73 -12.60
C LEU A 127 -2.00 -9.05 -12.16
N LYS A 128 -1.56 -9.17 -10.90
CA LYS A 128 -0.98 -10.41 -10.35
C LYS A 128 -2.01 -11.45 -9.97
N TYR A 129 -3.16 -11.02 -9.46
CA TYR A 129 -4.10 -11.90 -8.77
C TYR A 129 -5.51 -11.90 -9.38
N SER A 130 -5.71 -11.29 -10.53
CA SER A 130 -6.95 -11.37 -11.27
C SER A 130 -6.72 -11.40 -12.77
N ASP A 131 -7.67 -11.98 -13.49
CA ASP A 131 -7.74 -12.05 -14.94
C ASP A 131 -8.45 -10.85 -15.59
N LYS A 132 -8.83 -9.84 -14.78
CA LYS A 132 -9.55 -8.64 -15.26
C LYS A 132 -8.85 -8.03 -16.47
N PRO A 133 -9.59 -7.68 -17.53
CA PRO A 133 -9.04 -6.96 -18.68
C PRO A 133 -8.32 -5.67 -18.27
N ILE A 134 -7.26 -5.33 -18.99
CA ILE A 134 -6.46 -4.12 -18.67
C ILE A 134 -7.31 -2.85 -18.76
N ILE A 135 -8.25 -2.81 -19.69
CA ILE A 135 -9.19 -1.70 -19.84
C ILE A 135 -10.08 -1.54 -18.59
N ASP A 136 -10.52 -2.65 -18.02
CA ASP A 136 -11.37 -2.65 -16.83
C ASP A 136 -10.58 -2.22 -15.59
N ILE A 137 -9.31 -2.60 -15.49
CA ILE A 137 -8.41 -2.12 -14.42
C ILE A 137 -8.21 -0.61 -14.52
N ALA A 138 -7.98 -0.09 -15.73
CA ALA A 138 -7.83 1.34 -15.96
C ALA A 138 -9.12 2.10 -15.57
N ALA A 139 -10.29 1.62 -15.99
CA ALA A 139 -11.59 2.18 -15.63
C ALA A 139 -11.86 2.09 -14.13
N TYR A 140 -11.61 0.94 -13.52
CA TYR A 140 -11.79 0.71 -12.06
C TYR A 140 -10.97 1.65 -11.19
N LEU A 141 -9.79 2.05 -11.66
CA LEU A 141 -8.91 3.00 -10.98
C LEU A 141 -9.10 4.45 -11.47
N SER A 142 -10.16 4.72 -12.23
CA SER A 142 -10.50 6.04 -12.76
C SER A 142 -9.34 6.75 -13.48
N PHE A 143 -8.64 6.02 -14.33
CA PHE A 143 -7.75 6.63 -15.32
C PHE A 143 -8.59 7.18 -16.48
N SER A 144 -8.18 8.31 -17.05
CA SER A 144 -8.91 8.98 -18.12
C SER A 144 -9.03 8.15 -19.42
N SER A 145 -8.09 7.23 -19.64
CA SER A 145 -8.10 6.28 -20.74
C SER A 145 -7.17 5.10 -20.46
N GLN A 146 -7.34 4.00 -21.19
CA GLN A 146 -6.44 2.87 -21.15
C GLN A 146 -5.01 3.27 -21.56
N SER A 147 -4.87 4.11 -22.58
CA SER A 147 -3.55 4.59 -23.06
C SER A 147 -2.83 5.39 -21.97
N HIS A 148 -3.54 6.28 -21.29
CA HIS A 148 -3.00 7.05 -20.18
C HIS A 148 -2.58 6.11 -19.02
N PHE A 149 -3.40 5.12 -18.69
CA PHE A 149 -3.03 4.11 -17.69
C PHE A 149 -1.75 3.36 -18.07
N ILE A 150 -1.63 2.87 -19.32
CA ILE A 150 -0.47 2.13 -19.80
C ILE A 150 0.79 2.98 -19.67
N GLN A 151 0.75 4.24 -20.10
CA GLN A 151 1.89 5.16 -20.02
C GLN A 151 2.35 5.39 -18.56
N ILE A 152 1.40 5.68 -17.67
CA ILE A 152 1.72 5.90 -16.24
C ILE A 152 2.23 4.61 -15.59
N PHE A 153 1.59 3.48 -15.86
CA PHE A 153 2.00 2.19 -15.32
C PHE A 153 3.43 1.80 -15.75
N GLU A 154 3.75 1.98 -17.02
CA GLU A 154 5.08 1.70 -17.56
C GLU A 154 6.13 2.65 -16.97
N GLY A 155 5.79 3.92 -16.77
CA GLY A 155 6.68 4.89 -16.11
C GLY A 155 7.04 4.51 -14.67
N TYR A 156 6.11 3.90 -13.92
CA TYR A 156 6.34 3.48 -12.53
C TYR A 156 6.98 2.09 -12.40
N THR A 157 6.68 1.17 -13.29
CA THR A 157 7.07 -0.25 -13.16
C THR A 157 8.16 -0.71 -14.12
N GLY A 158 8.46 0.10 -15.14
CA GLY A 158 9.38 -0.26 -16.23
C GLY A 158 8.80 -1.29 -17.22
N LEU A 159 7.55 -1.72 -17.06
CA LEU A 159 6.89 -2.71 -17.90
C LEU A 159 5.48 -2.27 -18.27
N THR A 160 5.04 -2.60 -19.49
CA THR A 160 3.63 -2.43 -19.81
C THR A 160 2.75 -3.34 -18.96
N PRO A 161 1.48 -3.00 -18.67
CA PRO A 161 0.59 -3.84 -17.88
C PRO A 161 0.48 -5.27 -18.39
N LYS A 162 0.49 -5.48 -19.73
CA LYS A 162 0.48 -6.81 -20.33
C LYS A 162 1.74 -7.58 -19.99
N LYS A 163 2.94 -7.02 -20.23
CA LYS A 163 4.23 -7.65 -19.90
C LYS A 163 4.35 -7.92 -18.40
N TYR A 164 3.82 -7.00 -17.59
CA TYR A 164 3.80 -7.16 -16.13
C TYR A 164 2.93 -8.36 -15.72
N ARG A 165 1.73 -8.50 -16.29
CA ARG A 165 0.86 -9.65 -16.07
C ARG A 165 1.55 -10.93 -16.52
N ASP A 166 2.03 -11.00 -17.74
CA ASP A 166 2.68 -12.20 -18.29
C ASP A 166 3.84 -12.70 -17.40
N LYS A 167 4.55 -11.77 -16.77
CA LYS A 167 5.70 -12.08 -15.90
C LYS A 167 5.30 -12.47 -14.47
N TYR A 168 4.26 -11.86 -13.91
CA TYR A 168 3.97 -11.94 -12.47
C TYR A 168 2.61 -12.52 -12.12
N TYR A 169 1.80 -12.89 -13.09
CA TYR A 169 0.49 -13.48 -12.85
C TYR A 169 0.64 -14.80 -12.08
N LYS A 170 -0.09 -14.90 -11.00
CA LYS A 170 -0.17 -16.12 -10.19
C LYS A 170 -1.59 -16.65 -10.32
N SER A 171 -1.76 -17.72 -11.11
CA SER A 171 -3.01 -18.48 -11.07
C SER A 171 -3.27 -18.94 -9.64
N MET A 172 -4.48 -18.76 -9.14
CA MET A 172 -4.89 -19.21 -7.80
C MET A 172 -5.26 -20.70 -7.76
N TRP A 173 -4.72 -21.51 -8.71
CA TRP A 173 -4.94 -22.97 -8.76
C TRP A 173 -3.60 -23.70 -8.56
#